data_3afa793d0be9f857e2f3267e7f3474cd
#
_entry.id   3afa793d0be9f857e2f3267e7f3474cd
#
_cell.length_a   1.000
_cell.length_b   1.000
_cell.length_c   1.000
_cell.angle_alpha   90.00
_cell.angle_beta   90.00
_cell.angle_gamma   90.00
#
_symmetry.space_group_name_H-M   'P 1'
#
loop_
_entity.id
_entity.type
_entity.pdbx_description
1 polymer ?
#
loop_
_entity_poly.entity_id
_entity_poly.type
_entity_poly.pdbx_seq_one_letter_code
_entity_poly.pdbx_strand_id
1 'polypeptide(L)'
;MSGRNSLQLPRPKSAALTLPLVNWKQIGSFLVVFFSGANLMLIQWVMTREVTTLLLGTELVILLISVSYFVGVSIGYLLAGQISPKWLPFLGVITLALHLTLPITFRVLVAWLGSNGAYWAAFLVLPVMTPFVVSMFYSIFLPHFADDGKAGLGSLYLTELLGSICGIGILVFLADLGLQTVYVVYTIGLILILISLGIRRWLAVMLTIVSALWIVIFPTLNLWSNTLWYTMLLGFPQGTSVLFSGYSAYQKVNVLQLPDGGRALYLDGLDHFNGSHGIRLNIIVGEMPSTLIKPQNSLVIGAGAMQTEQLIASHGGHVTTVELDPMVADVGEHLFYQYNHMDTLTNRTVVVDDAKHFLANTDARYDLVIADTPAALSIQPATLYSVPFYQAIHDHLTPHGIFVGNMTSPFVPNDNISRRVAASALQVFKEVLVITPASVGWSFIIAADDLPFTREEVVAALRHSEEVQFSTFDTTAVRAIVGNAAPITLDSMDFVVQTSLEWINERLHWGDR
;
A
#
# COMPACT_ATOMS: atom_id res chain seq x y z
N MET A 1 93.54 12.09 25.23
CA MET A 1 92.53 12.87 25.97
C MET A 1 91.20 12.63 25.25
N SER A 2 90.37 11.79 25.81
CA SER A 2 89.13 11.32 25.23
C SER A 2 87.96 12.09 25.82
N GLY A 3 87.24 12.80 24.97
CA GLY A 3 85.98 13.43 25.34
C GLY A 3 84.80 12.60 24.77
N ARG A 4 84.12 11.80 25.60
CA ARG A 4 82.87 11.13 25.24
C ARG A 4 81.73 12.15 25.43
N ASN A 5 81.13 12.61 24.34
CA ASN A 5 79.86 13.30 24.35
C ASN A 5 78.75 12.21 24.39
N SER A 6 78.08 12.11 25.52
CA SER A 6 76.85 11.24 25.66
C SER A 6 75.67 12.06 25.13
N LEU A 7 75.13 11.64 23.98
CA LEU A 7 73.82 12.07 23.48
C LEU A 7 72.70 11.54 24.42
N GLN A 8 72.13 12.45 25.20
CA GLN A 8 70.92 12.18 25.93
C GLN A 8 69.74 12.28 24.98
N LEU A 9 69.12 11.15 24.61
CA LEU A 9 67.84 11.09 23.91
C LEU A 9 66.72 11.61 24.83
N PRO A 10 65.82 12.48 24.34
CA PRO A 10 64.70 12.96 25.12
C PRO A 10 63.74 11.79 25.43
N ARG A 11 63.38 11.60 26.70
CA ARG A 11 62.39 10.64 27.14
C ARG A 11 61.04 10.98 26.50
N PRO A 12 60.29 10.01 25.91
CA PRO A 12 58.94 10.26 25.42
C PRO A 12 58.05 10.66 26.61
N LYS A 13 57.46 11.86 26.52
CA LYS A 13 56.38 12.23 27.43
C LYS A 13 55.23 11.21 27.24
N SER A 14 54.92 10.44 28.24
CA SER A 14 53.72 9.63 28.26
C SER A 14 52.53 10.56 28.11
N ALA A 15 51.97 10.66 26.92
CA ALA A 15 50.64 11.24 26.73
C ALA A 15 49.67 10.28 27.40
N ALA A 16 49.27 10.60 28.64
CA ALA A 16 48.11 9.96 29.24
C ALA A 16 46.94 10.25 28.31
N LEU A 17 46.41 9.22 27.65
CA LEU A 17 45.14 9.28 26.95
C LEU A 17 44.07 9.57 28.03
N THR A 18 43.85 10.85 28.32
CA THR A 18 42.66 11.29 29.02
C THR A 18 41.51 11.09 28.06
N LEU A 19 40.78 9.99 28.22
CA LEU A 19 39.48 9.81 27.58
C LEU A 19 38.66 11.05 27.93
N PRO A 20 38.10 11.76 26.92
CA PRO A 20 37.31 12.95 27.18
C PRO A 20 36.13 12.52 28.10
N LEU A 21 36.00 13.25 29.23
CA LEU A 21 34.87 13.06 30.12
C LEU A 21 33.58 13.18 29.30
N VAL A 22 32.83 12.10 29.25
CA VAL A 22 31.57 11.98 28.52
C VAL A 22 30.63 13.07 29.01
N ASN A 23 30.34 14.05 28.17
CA ASN A 23 29.41 15.12 28.49
C ASN A 23 27.95 14.60 28.29
N TRP A 24 27.32 14.16 29.36
CA TRP A 24 25.96 13.62 29.33
C TRP A 24 24.92 14.55 28.70
N LYS A 25 25.10 15.87 28.78
CA LYS A 25 24.24 16.83 28.08
C LYS A 25 24.37 16.73 26.56
N GLN A 26 25.60 16.58 26.06
CA GLN A 26 25.82 16.41 24.61
C GLN A 26 25.24 15.08 24.10
N ILE A 27 25.38 13.99 24.88
CA ILE A 27 24.76 12.71 24.54
C ILE A 27 23.23 12.84 24.54
N GLY A 28 22.65 13.53 25.52
CA GLY A 28 21.20 13.76 25.58
C GLY A 28 20.69 14.50 24.35
N SER A 29 21.33 15.60 23.95
CA SER A 29 20.95 16.35 22.74
C SER A 29 21.10 15.51 21.47
N PHE A 30 22.19 14.73 21.36
CA PHE A 30 22.42 13.83 20.24
C PHE A 30 21.31 12.76 20.13
N LEU A 31 20.96 12.11 21.23
CA LEU A 31 19.88 11.11 21.26
C LEU A 31 18.53 11.72 20.89
N VAL A 32 18.23 12.92 21.35
CA VAL A 32 16.98 13.62 21.02
C VAL A 32 16.89 13.86 19.50
N VAL A 33 17.93 14.40 18.89
CA VAL A 33 17.97 14.67 17.46
C VAL A 33 17.86 13.36 16.66
N PHE A 34 18.55 12.32 17.11
CA PHE A 34 18.46 10.98 16.50
C PHE A 34 17.02 10.41 16.57
N PHE A 35 16.41 10.39 17.73
CA PHE A 35 15.01 9.91 17.87
C PHE A 35 14.03 10.80 17.13
N SER A 36 14.31 12.09 16.98
CA SER A 36 13.50 12.98 16.14
C SER A 36 13.48 12.53 14.69
N GLY A 37 14.65 12.25 14.11
CA GLY A 37 14.73 11.73 12.75
C GLY A 37 13.99 10.40 12.58
N ALA A 38 14.19 9.45 13.50
CA ALA A 38 13.48 8.17 13.48
C ALA A 38 11.96 8.36 13.55
N ASN A 39 11.47 9.16 14.48
CA ASN A 39 10.04 9.38 14.66
C ASN A 39 9.39 10.12 13.48
N LEU A 40 10.11 11.02 12.82
CA LEU A 40 9.62 11.66 11.60
C LEU A 40 9.33 10.62 10.50
N MET A 41 10.19 9.62 10.33
CA MET A 41 9.95 8.54 9.36
C MET A 41 8.77 7.65 9.76
N LEU A 42 8.68 7.30 11.05
CA LEU A 42 7.58 6.46 11.55
C LEU A 42 6.21 7.13 11.33
N ILE A 43 6.08 8.41 11.67
CA ILE A 43 4.81 9.12 11.50
C ILE A 43 4.49 9.42 10.03
N GLN A 44 5.51 9.68 9.21
CA GLN A 44 5.34 9.84 7.77
C GLN A 44 4.77 8.56 7.14
N TRP A 45 5.27 7.40 7.54
CA TRP A 45 4.77 6.11 7.05
C TRP A 45 3.30 5.91 7.42
N VAL A 46 2.93 6.10 8.70
CA VAL A 46 1.52 6.00 9.16
C VAL A 46 0.60 6.88 8.34
N MET A 47 1.00 8.13 8.16
CA MET A 47 0.23 9.12 7.42
C MET A 47 0.11 8.78 5.93
N THR A 48 1.19 8.33 5.32
CA THR A 48 1.18 7.89 3.92
C THR A 48 0.16 6.78 3.71
N ARG A 49 0.14 5.76 4.59
CA ARG A 49 -0.83 4.65 4.52
C ARG A 49 -2.28 5.12 4.65
N GLU A 50 -2.57 6.10 5.51
CA GLU A 50 -3.94 6.63 5.63
C GLU A 50 -4.37 7.43 4.41
N VAL A 51 -3.49 8.28 3.90
CA VAL A 51 -3.82 9.12 2.73
C VAL A 51 -3.90 8.29 1.44
N THR A 52 -3.01 7.30 1.26
CA THR A 52 -3.09 6.39 0.11
C THR A 52 -4.35 5.53 0.13
N THR A 53 -4.83 5.12 1.30
CA THR A 53 -6.12 4.43 1.42
C THR A 53 -7.30 5.30 0.95
N LEU A 54 -7.22 6.62 1.16
CA LEU A 54 -8.26 7.56 0.73
C LEU A 54 -8.19 7.88 -0.76
N LEU A 55 -6.99 8.20 -1.25
CA LEU A 55 -6.76 8.72 -2.60
C LEU A 55 -6.19 7.67 -3.56
N LEU A 56 -6.11 6.42 -3.11
CA LEU A 56 -5.43 5.33 -3.79
C LEU A 56 -3.89 5.50 -3.79
N GLY A 57 -3.18 4.40 -3.80
CA GLY A 57 -1.70 4.38 -3.71
C GLY A 57 -0.99 4.78 -5.00
N THR A 58 -1.38 5.90 -5.61
CA THR A 58 -0.77 6.37 -6.86
C THR A 58 0.53 7.13 -6.60
N GLU A 59 1.43 7.14 -7.59
CA GLU A 59 2.69 7.90 -7.53
C GLU A 59 2.44 9.41 -7.30
N LEU A 60 1.38 9.95 -7.89
CA LEU A 60 1.02 11.37 -7.72
C LEU A 60 0.59 11.68 -6.29
N VAL A 61 -0.15 10.77 -5.64
CA VAL A 61 -0.56 10.92 -4.24
C VAL A 61 0.65 10.83 -3.31
N ILE A 62 1.57 9.89 -3.54
CA ILE A 62 2.81 9.77 -2.77
C ILE A 62 3.65 11.04 -2.91
N LEU A 63 3.76 11.60 -4.11
CA LEU A 63 4.45 12.87 -4.37
C LEU A 63 3.76 14.03 -3.61
N LEU A 64 2.44 14.13 -3.67
CA LEU A 64 1.66 15.16 -2.97
C LEU A 64 1.90 15.11 -1.45
N ILE A 65 1.83 13.92 -0.87
CA ILE A 65 2.11 13.70 0.56
C ILE A 65 3.54 14.15 0.90
N SER A 66 4.52 13.75 0.09
CA SER A 66 5.92 14.07 0.32
C SER A 66 6.19 15.57 0.25
N VAL A 67 5.65 16.26 -0.76
CA VAL A 67 5.77 17.72 -0.90
C VAL A 67 5.13 18.43 0.30
N SER A 68 3.91 18.07 0.66
CA SER A 68 3.20 18.67 1.81
C SER A 68 3.96 18.45 3.12
N TYR A 69 4.51 17.25 3.30
CA TYR A 69 5.32 16.89 4.46
C TYR A 69 6.58 17.76 4.57
N PHE A 70 7.38 17.87 3.49
CA PHE A 70 8.61 18.68 3.51
C PHE A 70 8.35 20.18 3.66
N VAL A 71 7.24 20.69 3.09
CA VAL A 71 6.79 22.06 3.35
C VAL A 71 6.47 22.25 4.83
N GLY A 72 5.76 21.31 5.45
CA GLY A 72 5.49 21.33 6.88
C GLY A 72 6.75 21.33 7.74
N VAL A 73 7.73 20.45 7.44
CA VAL A 73 9.04 20.44 8.10
C VAL A 73 9.72 21.81 8.02
N SER A 74 9.77 22.40 6.82
CA SER A 74 10.41 23.69 6.58
C SER A 74 9.75 24.82 7.37
N ILE A 75 8.42 24.87 7.39
CA ILE A 75 7.68 25.85 8.17
C ILE A 75 7.88 25.63 9.68
N GLY A 76 7.91 24.38 10.16
CA GLY A 76 8.22 24.07 11.55
C GLY A 76 9.57 24.60 11.99
N TYR A 77 10.60 24.45 11.18
CA TYR A 77 11.93 25.04 11.44
C TYR A 77 11.91 26.57 11.48
N LEU A 78 11.19 27.22 10.58
CA LEU A 78 11.05 28.68 10.58
C LEU A 78 10.32 29.19 11.83
N LEU A 79 9.28 28.48 12.28
CA LEU A 79 8.50 28.85 13.47
C LEU A 79 9.26 28.58 14.77
N ALA A 80 10.16 27.63 14.82
CA ALA A 80 10.93 27.26 16.01
C ALA A 80 11.64 28.46 16.65
N GLY A 81 12.23 29.34 15.83
CA GLY A 81 12.91 30.56 16.32
C GLY A 81 11.97 31.59 16.96
N GLN A 82 10.67 31.50 16.75
CA GLN A 82 9.65 32.41 17.31
C GLN A 82 9.02 31.85 18.59
N ILE A 83 9.24 30.57 18.89
CA ILE A 83 8.61 29.87 20.02
C ILE A 83 9.55 29.90 21.22
N SER A 84 9.05 30.47 22.33
CA SER A 84 9.80 30.46 23.58
C SER A 84 9.96 29.02 24.10
N PRO A 85 11.17 28.61 24.58
CA PRO A 85 11.44 27.27 25.09
C PRO A 85 10.45 26.76 26.17
N LYS A 86 9.86 27.67 26.95
CA LYS A 86 8.86 27.35 27.96
C LYS A 86 7.58 26.69 27.40
N TRP A 87 7.27 26.89 26.12
CA TRP A 87 6.09 26.30 25.46
C TRP A 87 6.37 24.94 24.82
N LEU A 88 7.64 24.54 24.65
CA LEU A 88 8.02 23.29 23.99
C LEU A 88 7.42 22.04 24.65
N PRO A 89 7.41 21.90 26.00
CA PRO A 89 6.76 20.75 26.63
C PRO A 89 5.26 20.66 26.32
N PHE A 90 4.58 21.78 26.25
CA PHE A 90 3.14 21.84 25.92
C PHE A 90 2.89 21.45 24.45
N LEU A 91 3.69 22.02 23.53
CA LEU A 91 3.64 21.63 22.12
C LEU A 91 3.95 20.15 21.91
N GLY A 92 4.89 19.59 22.66
CA GLY A 92 5.21 18.17 22.62
C GLY A 92 4.04 17.28 23.07
N VAL A 93 3.27 17.69 24.07
CA VAL A 93 2.05 16.98 24.45
C VAL A 93 1.00 17.04 23.35
N ILE A 94 0.83 18.20 22.69
CA ILE A 94 -0.08 18.33 21.53
C ILE A 94 0.38 17.44 20.39
N THR A 95 1.69 17.44 20.08
CA THR A 95 2.27 16.58 19.04
C THR A 95 2.02 15.11 19.35
N LEU A 96 2.24 14.66 20.57
CA LEU A 96 1.97 13.29 20.98
C LEU A 96 0.48 12.93 20.79
N ALA A 97 -0.42 13.77 21.25
CA ALA A 97 -1.86 13.55 21.12
C ALA A 97 -2.28 13.50 19.64
N LEU A 98 -1.83 14.48 18.83
CA LEU A 98 -2.12 14.56 17.40
C LEU A 98 -1.64 13.29 16.66
N HIS A 99 -0.41 12.88 16.89
CA HIS A 99 0.19 11.78 16.15
C HIS A 99 -0.36 10.40 16.56
N LEU A 100 -0.58 10.16 17.86
CA LEU A 100 -1.17 8.90 18.32
C LEU A 100 -2.62 8.73 17.84
N THR A 101 -3.39 9.83 17.78
CA THR A 101 -4.79 9.76 17.35
C THR A 101 -4.96 9.86 15.84
N LEU A 102 -3.88 10.14 15.09
CA LEU A 102 -3.91 10.49 13.67
C LEU A 102 -4.78 9.56 12.79
N PRO A 103 -4.61 8.22 12.79
CA PRO A 103 -5.41 7.37 11.90
C PRO A 103 -6.90 7.45 12.20
N ILE A 104 -7.24 7.51 13.50
CA ILE A 104 -8.63 7.56 13.95
C ILE A 104 -9.26 8.90 13.58
N THR A 105 -8.60 10.02 13.95
CA THR A 105 -9.11 11.37 13.69
C THR A 105 -9.21 11.67 12.20
N PHE A 106 -8.22 11.24 11.42
CA PHE A 106 -8.24 11.39 9.97
C PHE A 106 -9.47 10.70 9.35
N ARG A 107 -9.68 9.42 9.65
CA ARG A 107 -10.81 8.64 9.11
C ARG A 107 -12.17 9.21 9.53
N VAL A 108 -12.31 9.59 10.81
CA VAL A 108 -13.54 10.19 11.33
C VAL A 108 -13.84 11.52 10.64
N LEU A 109 -12.82 12.38 10.46
CA LEU A 109 -12.98 13.65 9.76
C LEU A 109 -13.34 13.46 8.29
N VAL A 110 -12.67 12.55 7.59
CA VAL A 110 -12.99 12.23 6.18
C VAL A 110 -14.41 11.69 6.06
N ALA A 111 -14.79 10.73 6.91
CA ALA A 111 -16.14 10.15 6.89
C ALA A 111 -17.21 11.22 7.17
N TRP A 112 -16.96 12.09 8.15
CA TRP A 112 -17.87 13.18 8.49
C TRP A 112 -17.98 14.23 7.37
N LEU A 113 -16.86 14.66 6.79
CA LEU A 113 -16.85 15.61 5.68
C LEU A 113 -17.56 15.02 4.45
N GLY A 114 -17.26 13.79 4.10
CA GLY A 114 -17.88 13.11 2.96
C GLY A 114 -19.39 12.92 3.14
N SER A 115 -19.84 12.46 4.33
CA SER A 115 -21.27 12.28 4.62
C SER A 115 -22.08 13.60 4.62
N ASN A 116 -21.40 14.73 4.78
CA ASN A 116 -22.00 16.07 4.66
C ASN A 116 -21.81 16.71 3.27
N GLY A 117 -21.38 15.95 2.27
CA GLY A 117 -21.17 16.45 0.90
C GLY A 117 -19.95 17.33 0.70
N ALA A 118 -19.08 17.45 1.71
CA ALA A 118 -17.85 18.25 1.63
C ALA A 118 -16.69 17.46 1.00
N TYR A 119 -16.91 16.88 -0.19
CA TYR A 119 -15.96 15.97 -0.86
C TYR A 119 -14.60 16.62 -1.14
N TRP A 120 -14.57 17.89 -1.58
CA TRP A 120 -13.31 18.60 -1.78
C TRP A 120 -12.48 18.74 -0.50
N ALA A 121 -13.14 18.98 0.64
CA ALA A 121 -12.45 19.04 1.91
C ALA A 121 -11.94 17.66 2.32
N ALA A 122 -12.71 16.59 2.10
CA ALA A 122 -12.34 15.23 2.42
C ALA A 122 -11.20 14.69 1.53
N PHE A 123 -11.29 14.89 0.21
CA PHE A 123 -10.40 14.24 -0.76
C PHE A 123 -9.23 15.13 -1.24
N LEU A 124 -9.23 16.43 -0.98
CA LEU A 124 -8.13 17.31 -1.38
C LEU A 124 -7.52 18.06 -0.19
N VAL A 125 -8.35 18.82 0.56
CA VAL A 125 -7.80 19.69 1.62
C VAL A 125 -7.20 18.86 2.76
N LEU A 126 -7.93 17.90 3.29
CA LEU A 126 -7.49 17.10 4.43
C LEU A 126 -6.26 16.25 4.11
N PRO A 127 -6.16 15.55 2.97
CA PRO A 127 -4.95 14.82 2.57
C PRO A 127 -3.69 15.68 2.40
N VAL A 128 -3.84 16.92 1.97
CA VAL A 128 -2.72 17.87 1.84
C VAL A 128 -2.32 18.46 3.19
N MET A 129 -3.33 18.88 3.98
CA MET A 129 -3.07 19.55 5.26
C MET A 129 -2.57 18.61 6.36
N THR A 130 -2.96 17.35 6.33
CA THR A 130 -2.54 16.39 7.36
C THR A 130 -1.03 16.18 7.38
N PRO A 131 -0.34 15.82 6.26
CA PRO A 131 1.11 15.71 6.23
C PRO A 131 1.82 17.00 6.61
N PHE A 132 1.31 18.13 6.15
CA PHE A 132 1.84 19.46 6.48
C PHE A 132 1.79 19.73 7.99
N VAL A 133 0.63 19.58 8.62
CA VAL A 133 0.45 19.89 10.06
C VAL A 133 1.25 18.93 10.93
N VAL A 134 1.20 17.65 10.63
CA VAL A 134 1.91 16.60 11.39
C VAL A 134 3.41 16.83 11.41
N SER A 135 4.02 17.08 10.26
CA SER A 135 5.46 17.32 10.15
C SER A 135 5.87 18.67 10.74
N MET A 136 5.06 19.71 10.56
CA MET A 136 5.29 21.03 11.12
C MET A 136 5.39 21.00 12.64
N PHE A 137 4.42 20.38 13.33
CA PHE A 137 4.44 20.30 14.79
C PHE A 137 5.68 19.58 15.33
N TYR A 138 6.12 18.53 14.66
CA TYR A 138 7.30 17.78 15.10
C TYR A 138 8.60 18.55 14.86
N SER A 139 8.73 19.23 13.74
CA SER A 139 9.95 19.93 13.31
C SER A 139 10.27 21.17 14.15
N ILE A 140 9.32 21.69 14.91
CA ILE A 140 9.52 22.82 15.83
C ILE A 140 10.56 22.49 16.91
N PHE A 141 10.71 21.22 17.31
CA PHE A 141 11.59 20.85 18.41
C PHE A 141 13.08 20.87 18.04
N LEU A 142 13.44 20.48 16.82
CA LEU A 142 14.83 20.23 16.42
C LEU A 142 15.77 21.44 16.56
N PRO A 143 15.42 22.66 16.13
CA PRO A 143 16.31 23.81 16.25
C PRO A 143 16.68 24.18 17.69
N HIS A 144 15.82 23.85 18.67
CA HIS A 144 16.09 24.16 20.08
C HIS A 144 17.22 23.32 20.69
N PHE A 145 17.62 22.20 20.03
CA PHE A 145 18.77 21.40 20.43
C PHE A 145 20.07 21.81 19.70
N ALA A 146 19.96 22.66 18.67
CA ALA A 146 21.09 23.19 17.93
C ALA A 146 21.83 24.31 18.67
N ASP A 147 21.17 25.00 19.59
CA ASP A 147 21.61 26.27 20.18
C ASP A 147 22.66 26.13 21.29
N ASP A 148 22.97 24.93 21.78
CA ASP A 148 24.03 24.70 22.78
C ASP A 148 25.48 24.88 22.23
N GLY A 149 25.64 25.49 21.07
CA GLY A 149 26.83 26.22 20.58
C GLY A 149 28.10 25.42 20.31
N LYS A 150 28.10 24.08 20.34
CA LYS A 150 29.29 23.24 20.15
C LYS A 150 29.17 22.16 19.08
N ALA A 151 27.98 21.81 18.67
CA ALA A 151 27.78 20.93 17.54
C ALA A 151 27.48 21.77 16.31
N GLY A 152 28.33 21.74 15.29
CA GLY A 152 28.05 22.43 14.02
C GLY A 152 26.75 21.90 13.41
N LEU A 153 26.03 22.76 12.67
CA LEU A 153 24.78 22.40 11.95
C LEU A 153 24.91 21.07 11.18
N GLY A 154 26.10 20.78 10.64
CA GLY A 154 26.37 19.54 9.91
C GLY A 154 26.30 18.29 10.79
N SER A 155 26.72 18.35 12.07
CA SER A 155 26.65 17.19 12.96
C SER A 155 25.23 16.89 13.42
N LEU A 156 24.41 17.93 13.62
CA LEU A 156 22.99 17.79 13.96
C LEU A 156 22.22 17.19 12.78
N TYR A 157 22.43 17.72 11.58
CA TYR A 157 21.79 17.19 10.38
C TYR A 157 22.18 15.72 10.11
N LEU A 158 23.48 15.38 10.26
CA LEU A 158 23.94 14.00 10.13
C LEU A 158 23.27 13.09 11.17
N THR A 159 23.11 13.56 12.40
CA THR A 159 22.46 12.77 13.47
C THR A 159 20.98 12.53 13.18
N GLU A 160 20.28 13.55 12.72
CA GLU A 160 18.88 13.44 12.31
C GLU A 160 18.73 12.46 11.13
N LEU A 161 19.62 12.56 10.13
CA LEU A 161 19.62 11.66 8.98
C LEU A 161 19.89 10.20 9.38
N LEU A 162 20.84 9.96 10.29
CA LEU A 162 21.08 8.63 10.84
C LEU A 162 19.85 8.11 11.60
N GLY A 163 19.17 8.96 12.36
CA GLY A 163 17.91 8.65 13.00
C GLY A 163 16.85 8.27 11.98
N SER A 164 16.72 9.02 10.90
CA SER A 164 15.75 8.75 9.82
C SER A 164 16.04 7.42 9.12
N ILE A 165 17.31 7.11 8.84
CA ILE A 165 17.72 5.80 8.28
C ILE A 165 17.35 4.67 9.25
N CYS A 166 17.59 4.84 10.55
CA CYS A 166 17.16 3.88 11.58
C CYS A 166 15.64 3.73 11.62
N GLY A 167 14.89 4.82 11.49
CA GLY A 167 13.42 4.81 11.40
C GLY A 167 12.92 3.97 10.23
N ILE A 168 13.53 4.12 9.06
CA ILE A 168 13.24 3.28 7.89
C ILE A 168 13.57 1.80 8.19
N GLY A 169 14.72 1.51 8.81
CA GLY A 169 15.08 0.16 9.22
C GLY A 169 14.06 -0.44 10.20
N ILE A 170 13.60 0.34 11.17
CA ILE A 170 12.53 -0.08 12.09
C ILE A 170 11.25 -0.45 11.32
N LEU A 171 10.85 0.35 10.34
CA LEU A 171 9.67 0.04 9.52
C LEU A 171 9.84 -1.25 8.72
N VAL A 172 10.99 -1.46 8.11
CA VAL A 172 11.28 -2.70 7.34
C VAL A 172 11.15 -3.96 8.19
N PHE A 173 11.59 -3.91 9.47
CA PHE A 173 11.61 -5.09 10.34
C PHE A 173 10.38 -5.23 11.26
N LEU A 174 9.67 -4.13 11.55
CA LEU A 174 8.61 -4.13 12.56
C LEU A 174 7.22 -3.77 12.01
N ALA A 175 7.09 -3.28 10.77
CA ALA A 175 5.79 -2.91 10.23
C ALA A 175 4.82 -4.11 10.17
N ASP A 176 5.33 -5.29 9.84
CA ASP A 176 4.54 -6.53 9.79
C ASP A 176 4.00 -6.97 11.16
N LEU A 177 4.60 -6.48 12.27
CA LEU A 177 4.08 -6.70 13.62
C LEU A 177 2.90 -5.78 13.95
N GLY A 178 2.48 -4.95 13.02
CA GLY A 178 1.33 -4.08 13.09
C GLY A 178 1.63 -2.66 13.59
N LEU A 179 0.67 -1.78 13.33
CA LEU A 179 0.75 -0.34 13.62
C LEU A 179 0.99 -0.05 15.12
N GLN A 180 0.52 -0.91 16.02
CA GLN A 180 0.75 -0.78 17.45
C GLN A 180 2.23 -0.81 17.81
N THR A 181 3.02 -1.70 17.19
CA THR A 181 4.46 -1.80 17.41
C THR A 181 5.17 -0.51 16.99
N VAL A 182 4.77 0.04 15.83
CA VAL A 182 5.28 1.33 15.35
C VAL A 182 4.96 2.45 16.37
N TYR A 183 3.76 2.48 16.92
CA TYR A 183 3.38 3.45 17.94
C TYR A 183 4.11 3.29 19.27
N VAL A 184 4.45 2.08 19.68
CA VAL A 184 5.28 1.86 20.89
C VAL A 184 6.64 2.53 20.70
N VAL A 185 7.32 2.25 19.57
CA VAL A 185 8.64 2.84 19.30
C VAL A 185 8.55 4.36 19.18
N TYR A 186 7.56 4.88 18.45
CA TYR A 186 7.30 6.30 18.29
C TYR A 186 7.11 7.00 19.65
N THR A 187 6.28 6.43 20.51
CA THR A 187 5.95 6.98 21.83
C THR A 187 7.17 7.04 22.73
N ILE A 188 7.99 5.98 22.75
CA ILE A 188 9.24 5.96 23.53
C ILE A 188 10.15 7.11 23.07
N GLY A 189 10.37 7.25 21.76
CA GLY A 189 11.20 8.32 21.20
C GLY A 189 10.70 9.72 21.60
N LEU A 190 9.39 9.98 21.46
CA LEU A 190 8.83 11.30 21.79
C LEU A 190 8.84 11.60 23.29
N ILE A 191 8.60 10.62 24.16
CA ILE A 191 8.69 10.82 25.62
C ILE A 191 10.13 11.13 26.03
N LEU A 192 11.12 10.47 25.44
CA LEU A 192 12.54 10.80 25.68
C LEU A 192 12.85 12.25 25.27
N ILE A 193 12.32 12.72 24.14
CA ILE A 193 12.43 14.11 23.71
C ILE A 193 11.79 15.05 24.75
N LEU A 194 10.59 14.76 25.22
CA LEU A 194 9.88 15.56 26.21
C LEU A 194 10.61 15.63 27.56
N ILE A 195 11.21 14.52 28.00
CA ILE A 195 12.04 14.49 29.21
C ILE A 195 13.26 15.40 29.02
N SER A 196 13.89 15.37 27.87
CA SER A 196 15.05 16.22 27.55
C SER A 196 14.69 17.71 27.44
N LEU A 197 13.44 18.02 27.07
CA LEU A 197 12.88 19.37 27.09
C LEU A 197 12.48 19.84 28.51
N GLY A 198 12.74 19.03 29.53
CA GLY A 198 12.53 19.39 30.95
C GLY A 198 11.09 19.23 31.42
N ILE A 199 10.29 18.37 30.78
CA ILE A 199 8.96 18.03 31.29
C ILE A 199 9.06 17.45 32.71
N ARG A 200 8.12 17.78 33.59
CA ARG A 200 8.10 17.24 34.95
C ARG A 200 7.97 15.71 34.92
N ARG A 201 8.76 15.01 35.74
CA ARG A 201 8.79 13.53 35.77
C ARG A 201 7.42 12.89 35.95
N TRP A 202 6.57 13.43 36.82
CA TRP A 202 5.22 12.91 37.03
C TRP A 202 4.36 13.03 35.76
N LEU A 203 4.52 14.12 34.99
CA LEU A 203 3.81 14.31 33.71
C LEU A 203 4.32 13.34 32.63
N ALA A 204 5.64 13.10 32.57
CA ALA A 204 6.20 12.07 31.70
C ALA A 204 5.62 10.67 31.99
N VAL A 205 5.55 10.29 33.26
CA VAL A 205 4.92 9.03 33.69
C VAL A 205 3.45 8.98 33.31
N MET A 206 2.71 10.06 33.56
CA MET A 206 1.29 10.15 33.19
C MET A 206 1.10 9.99 31.68
N LEU A 207 1.90 10.68 30.84
CA LEU A 207 1.84 10.56 29.40
C LEU A 207 2.18 9.15 28.92
N THR A 208 3.17 8.50 29.54
CA THR A 208 3.51 7.10 29.24
C THR A 208 2.32 6.18 29.53
N ILE A 209 1.65 6.33 30.68
CA ILE A 209 0.48 5.53 31.05
C ILE A 209 -0.67 5.78 30.06
N VAL A 210 -0.98 7.05 29.76
CA VAL A 210 -2.05 7.41 28.81
C VAL A 210 -1.77 6.85 27.42
N SER A 211 -0.51 6.96 26.95
CA SER A 211 -0.12 6.40 25.64
C SER A 211 -0.20 4.88 25.62
N ALA A 212 0.21 4.21 26.71
CA ALA A 212 0.08 2.74 26.82
C ALA A 212 -1.39 2.30 26.79
N LEU A 213 -2.27 2.99 27.53
CA LEU A 213 -3.71 2.73 27.50
C LEU A 213 -4.28 2.96 26.09
N TRP A 214 -3.87 4.06 25.43
CA TRP A 214 -4.28 4.33 24.05
C TRP A 214 -3.86 3.20 23.11
N ILE A 215 -2.61 2.74 23.17
CA ILE A 215 -2.09 1.65 22.33
C ILE A 215 -2.89 0.35 22.57
N VAL A 216 -3.28 0.06 23.81
CA VAL A 216 -4.10 -1.12 24.15
C VAL A 216 -5.52 -1.00 23.56
N ILE A 217 -6.12 0.18 23.59
CA ILE A 217 -7.49 0.41 23.08
C ILE A 217 -7.49 0.59 21.55
N PHE A 218 -6.34 0.92 20.97
CA PHE A 218 -6.19 1.26 19.55
C PHE A 218 -6.82 0.24 18.58
N PRO A 219 -6.68 -1.10 18.72
CA PRO A 219 -7.30 -2.06 17.81
C PRO A 219 -8.81 -1.89 17.70
N THR A 220 -9.48 -1.72 18.83
CA THR A 220 -10.94 -1.52 18.87
C THR A 220 -11.33 -0.22 18.17
N LEU A 221 -10.62 0.88 18.45
CA LEU A 221 -10.85 2.17 17.79
C LEU A 221 -10.49 2.12 16.30
N ASN A 222 -9.49 1.34 15.93
CA ASN A 222 -9.11 1.12 14.54
C ASN A 222 -10.24 0.46 13.75
N LEU A 223 -10.80 -0.62 14.24
CA LEU A 223 -11.94 -1.29 13.60
C LEU A 223 -13.17 -0.38 13.54
N TRP A 224 -13.49 0.30 14.64
CA TRP A 224 -14.62 1.24 14.70
C TRP A 224 -14.49 2.39 13.71
N SER A 225 -13.33 3.05 13.62
CA SER A 225 -13.13 4.17 12.70
C SER A 225 -13.12 3.74 11.23
N ASN A 226 -12.63 2.55 10.91
CA ASN A 226 -12.77 1.97 9.58
C ASN A 226 -14.23 1.63 9.28
N THR A 227 -15.01 1.12 10.25
CA THR A 227 -16.45 0.88 10.08
C THR A 227 -17.18 2.19 9.73
N LEU A 228 -16.88 3.30 10.42
CA LEU A 228 -17.45 4.62 10.07
C LEU A 228 -17.07 5.04 8.64
N TRP A 229 -15.83 4.81 8.24
CA TRP A 229 -15.39 5.08 6.88
C TRP A 229 -16.25 4.37 5.84
N TYR A 230 -16.43 3.04 5.99
CA TYR A 230 -17.20 2.25 5.03
C TYR A 230 -18.69 2.61 5.04
N THR A 231 -19.27 2.83 6.21
CA THR A 231 -20.71 3.11 6.32
C THR A 231 -21.08 4.55 5.97
N MET A 232 -20.29 5.54 6.39
CA MET A 232 -20.62 6.97 6.20
C MET A 232 -20.09 7.52 4.88
N LEU A 233 -18.87 7.12 4.45
CA LEU A 233 -18.27 7.66 3.22
C LEU A 233 -18.62 6.81 2.00
N LEU A 234 -18.49 5.48 2.09
CA LEU A 234 -18.71 4.58 0.97
C LEU A 234 -20.16 4.05 0.88
N GLY A 235 -21.03 4.42 1.83
CA GLY A 235 -22.45 4.10 1.77
C GLY A 235 -22.82 2.64 2.03
N PHE A 236 -21.94 1.88 2.67
CA PHE A 236 -22.26 0.50 3.05
C PHE A 236 -23.49 0.43 3.99
N PRO A 237 -24.31 -0.65 3.91
CA PRO A 237 -25.48 -0.79 4.74
C PRO A 237 -25.19 -0.67 6.23
N GLN A 238 -26.14 -0.14 7.01
CA GLN A 238 -26.06 -0.16 8.47
C GLN A 238 -25.95 -1.60 8.98
N GLY A 239 -25.09 -1.83 9.96
CA GLY A 239 -24.76 -3.16 10.45
C GLY A 239 -23.52 -3.77 9.81
N THR A 240 -22.96 -3.15 8.77
CA THR A 240 -21.62 -3.51 8.29
C THR A 240 -20.58 -3.25 9.40
N SER A 241 -19.65 -4.18 9.57
CA SER A 241 -18.53 -4.05 10.53
C SER A 241 -17.22 -4.48 9.88
N VAL A 242 -16.11 -3.90 10.32
CA VAL A 242 -14.79 -4.32 9.91
C VAL A 242 -14.31 -5.45 10.82
N LEU A 243 -14.09 -6.64 10.25
CA LEU A 243 -13.56 -7.82 10.94
C LEU A 243 -12.06 -7.73 11.16
N PHE A 244 -11.35 -7.22 10.16
CA PHE A 244 -9.91 -7.11 10.15
C PHE A 244 -9.48 -5.79 9.51
N SER A 245 -8.45 -5.17 10.08
CA SER A 245 -7.78 -4.00 9.51
C SER A 245 -6.30 -4.03 9.87
N GLY A 246 -5.46 -4.24 8.88
CA GLY A 246 -4.01 -4.33 9.02
C GLY A 246 -3.27 -3.51 7.96
N TYR A 247 -1.97 -3.31 8.20
CA TYR A 247 -1.03 -2.68 7.27
C TYR A 247 0.09 -3.66 6.99
N SER A 248 0.22 -4.08 5.76
CA SER A 248 1.35 -4.85 5.28
C SER A 248 2.47 -3.93 4.78
N ALA A 249 3.57 -4.52 4.34
CA ALA A 249 4.62 -3.80 3.62
C ALA A 249 4.08 -3.17 2.31
N TYR A 250 3.04 -3.75 1.72
CA TYR A 250 2.50 -3.35 0.41
C TYR A 250 1.31 -2.40 0.53
N GLN A 251 0.33 -2.69 1.39
CA GLN A 251 -0.98 -2.04 1.37
C GLN A 251 -1.70 -2.12 2.72
N LYS A 252 -2.79 -1.38 2.83
CA LYS A 252 -3.75 -1.55 3.93
C LYS A 252 -4.80 -2.57 3.53
N VAL A 253 -4.98 -3.58 4.38
CA VAL A 253 -5.93 -4.68 4.16
C VAL A 253 -7.10 -4.52 5.12
N ASN A 254 -8.33 -4.45 4.60
CA ASN A 254 -9.55 -4.44 5.39
C ASN A 254 -10.48 -5.57 4.94
N VAL A 255 -11.05 -6.29 5.91
CA VAL A 255 -12.11 -7.27 5.67
C VAL A 255 -13.37 -6.81 6.37
N LEU A 256 -14.47 -6.76 5.62
CA LEU A 256 -15.78 -6.36 6.11
C LEU A 256 -16.68 -7.57 6.28
N GLN A 257 -17.52 -7.53 7.31
CA GLN A 257 -18.72 -8.36 7.46
C GLN A 257 -19.93 -7.51 7.12
N LEU A 258 -20.73 -7.97 6.18
CA LEU A 258 -21.95 -7.32 5.73
C LEU A 258 -23.17 -7.85 6.52
N PRO A 259 -24.27 -7.08 6.63
CA PRO A 259 -25.43 -7.48 7.43
C PRO A 259 -26.12 -8.75 6.94
N ASP A 260 -26.02 -9.05 5.66
CA ASP A 260 -26.58 -10.25 5.01
C ASP A 260 -25.71 -11.51 5.17
N GLY A 261 -24.61 -11.41 5.92
CA GLY A 261 -23.63 -12.48 6.08
C GLY A 261 -22.50 -12.46 5.04
N GLY A 262 -22.59 -11.60 4.03
CA GLY A 262 -21.54 -11.41 3.03
C GLY A 262 -20.24 -10.89 3.62
N ARG A 263 -19.12 -11.11 2.90
CA ARG A 263 -17.81 -10.54 3.21
C ARG A 263 -17.28 -9.72 2.05
N ALA A 264 -16.51 -8.69 2.37
CA ALA A 264 -15.82 -7.90 1.36
C ALA A 264 -14.35 -7.70 1.74
N LEU A 265 -13.46 -7.69 0.73
CA LEU A 265 -12.04 -7.43 0.86
C LEU A 265 -11.72 -6.10 0.18
N TYR A 266 -11.06 -5.22 0.93
CA TYR A 266 -10.59 -3.92 0.46
C TYR A 266 -9.08 -3.82 0.63
N LEU A 267 -8.38 -3.47 -0.44
CA LEU A 267 -6.95 -3.26 -0.47
C LEU A 267 -6.68 -1.80 -0.86
N ASP A 268 -6.00 -1.05 0.01
CA ASP A 268 -5.79 0.41 -0.13
C ASP A 268 -7.06 1.20 -0.51
N GLY A 269 -8.20 0.81 0.07
CA GLY A 269 -9.49 1.46 -0.17
C GLY A 269 -10.18 1.12 -1.49
N LEU A 270 -9.64 0.18 -2.27
CA LEU A 270 -10.28 -0.40 -3.46
C LEU A 270 -10.98 -1.70 -3.11
N ASP A 271 -12.14 -1.91 -3.73
CA ASP A 271 -12.88 -3.17 -3.68
C ASP A 271 -12.16 -4.23 -4.51
N HIS A 272 -11.76 -5.32 -3.86
CA HIS A 272 -11.16 -6.50 -4.50
C HIS A 272 -12.07 -7.72 -4.46
N PHE A 273 -13.02 -7.74 -3.53
CA PHE A 273 -14.02 -8.78 -3.44
C PHE A 273 -15.24 -8.30 -2.65
N ASN A 274 -16.44 -8.55 -3.18
CA ASN A 274 -17.69 -8.27 -2.49
C ASN A 274 -18.66 -9.44 -2.68
N GLY A 275 -18.85 -10.22 -1.64
CA GLY A 275 -19.63 -11.46 -1.67
C GLY A 275 -21.14 -11.31 -1.64
N SER A 276 -21.70 -10.12 -1.32
CA SER A 276 -23.15 -9.93 -1.20
C SER A 276 -23.79 -9.22 -2.36
N HIS A 277 -23.05 -8.40 -3.08
CA HIS A 277 -23.62 -7.57 -4.15
C HIS A 277 -22.81 -7.76 -5.42
N GLY A 278 -23.41 -8.27 -6.38
CA GLY A 278 -22.94 -8.04 -7.67
C GLY A 278 -22.47 -9.19 -8.47
N ILE A 279 -22.27 -8.81 -9.64
CA ILE A 279 -21.68 -9.49 -10.73
C ILE A 279 -20.46 -10.19 -10.17
N ARG A 280 -20.53 -11.47 -10.12
CA ARG A 280 -19.39 -12.30 -9.76
C ARG A 280 -18.40 -12.19 -10.92
N LEU A 281 -17.57 -11.15 -10.89
CA LEU A 281 -16.51 -10.96 -11.89
C LEU A 281 -15.65 -12.21 -12.01
N ASN A 282 -15.50 -12.92 -10.90
CA ASN A 282 -14.80 -14.20 -10.83
C ASN A 282 -15.43 -15.29 -11.73
N ILE A 283 -16.71 -15.15 -12.13
CA ILE A 283 -17.30 -16.02 -13.16
C ILE A 283 -16.61 -15.81 -14.50
N ILE A 284 -16.33 -14.58 -14.88
CA ILE A 284 -15.64 -14.27 -16.14
C ILE A 284 -14.19 -14.74 -16.09
N VAL A 285 -13.53 -14.55 -14.95
CA VAL A 285 -12.09 -14.79 -14.79
C VAL A 285 -11.80 -16.26 -14.50
N GLY A 286 -12.60 -16.91 -13.63
CA GLY A 286 -12.33 -18.25 -13.14
C GLY A 286 -13.28 -19.33 -13.70
N GLU A 287 -14.59 -19.19 -13.50
CA GLU A 287 -15.55 -20.25 -13.81
C GLU A 287 -15.74 -20.48 -15.32
N MET A 288 -15.95 -19.41 -16.06
CA MET A 288 -16.16 -19.51 -17.51
C MET A 288 -14.99 -20.17 -18.22
N PRO A 289 -13.73 -19.71 -18.07
CA PRO A 289 -12.61 -20.38 -18.73
C PRO A 289 -12.42 -21.82 -18.24
N SER A 290 -12.60 -22.10 -16.95
CA SER A 290 -12.49 -23.45 -16.41
C SER A 290 -13.53 -24.40 -16.97
N THR A 291 -14.75 -23.92 -17.20
CA THR A 291 -15.83 -24.70 -17.84
C THR A 291 -15.50 -25.02 -19.30
N LEU A 292 -14.94 -24.05 -20.03
CA LEU A 292 -14.64 -24.19 -21.46
C LEU A 292 -13.44 -25.11 -21.72
N ILE A 293 -12.34 -24.98 -20.97
CA ILE A 293 -11.12 -25.70 -21.26
C ILE A 293 -10.81 -26.87 -20.30
N LYS A 294 -11.44 -26.92 -19.13
CA LYS A 294 -11.24 -27.94 -18.09
C LYS A 294 -9.73 -28.12 -17.77
N PRO A 295 -9.07 -27.09 -17.27
CA PRO A 295 -7.62 -27.10 -17.10
C PRO A 295 -7.17 -28.15 -16.09
N GLN A 296 -6.06 -28.83 -16.36
CA GLN A 296 -5.44 -29.75 -15.42
C GLN A 296 -4.48 -29.02 -14.47
N ASN A 297 -3.80 -28.00 -14.98
CA ASN A 297 -2.89 -27.15 -14.21
C ASN A 297 -3.22 -25.69 -14.46
N SER A 298 -3.52 -24.96 -13.41
CA SER A 298 -3.82 -23.52 -13.46
C SER A 298 -2.88 -22.73 -12.58
N LEU A 299 -2.55 -21.51 -13.03
CA LEU A 299 -1.84 -20.50 -12.23
C LEU A 299 -2.77 -19.31 -12.02
N VAL A 300 -2.94 -18.90 -10.76
CA VAL A 300 -3.63 -17.67 -10.38
C VAL A 300 -2.60 -16.71 -9.80
N ILE A 301 -2.49 -15.53 -10.37
CA ILE A 301 -1.64 -14.45 -9.91
C ILE A 301 -2.52 -13.44 -9.18
N GLY A 302 -2.36 -13.36 -7.85
CA GLY A 302 -3.22 -12.65 -6.91
C GLY A 302 -4.23 -13.58 -6.24
N ALA A 303 -4.11 -13.77 -4.92
CA ALA A 303 -5.00 -14.64 -4.14
C ALA A 303 -6.31 -13.92 -3.76
N GLY A 304 -6.21 -12.67 -3.36
CA GLY A 304 -7.34 -11.90 -2.87
C GLY A 304 -8.16 -12.64 -1.82
N ALA A 305 -9.45 -12.80 -2.07
CA ALA A 305 -10.37 -13.58 -1.24
C ALA A 305 -10.41 -15.08 -1.61
N MET A 306 -9.54 -15.56 -2.49
CA MET A 306 -9.45 -16.95 -2.98
C MET A 306 -10.71 -17.46 -3.73
N GLN A 307 -11.59 -16.57 -4.16
CA GLN A 307 -12.80 -16.96 -4.90
C GLN A 307 -12.46 -17.50 -6.29
N THR A 308 -11.56 -16.86 -7.02
CA THR A 308 -11.14 -17.30 -8.36
C THR A 308 -10.47 -18.67 -8.26
N GLU A 309 -9.60 -18.87 -7.29
CA GLU A 309 -8.94 -20.14 -7.00
C GLU A 309 -9.98 -21.25 -6.72
N GLN A 310 -10.98 -20.96 -5.89
CA GLN A 310 -12.05 -21.90 -5.54
C GLN A 310 -12.84 -22.34 -6.79
N LEU A 311 -13.22 -21.39 -7.61
CA LEU A 311 -13.98 -21.69 -8.84
C LEU A 311 -13.21 -22.62 -9.78
N ILE A 312 -11.91 -22.39 -9.95
CA ILE A 312 -11.05 -23.23 -10.81
C ILE A 312 -10.86 -24.61 -10.20
N ALA A 313 -10.48 -24.69 -8.94
CA ALA A 313 -10.18 -25.95 -8.25
C ALA A 313 -11.40 -26.86 -8.15
N SER A 314 -12.62 -26.30 -8.10
CA SER A 314 -13.86 -27.07 -8.12
C SER A 314 -14.10 -27.85 -9.42
N HIS A 315 -13.42 -27.50 -10.52
CA HIS A 315 -13.44 -28.23 -11.78
C HIS A 315 -12.44 -29.39 -11.85
N GLY A 316 -11.63 -29.62 -10.81
CA GLY A 316 -10.83 -30.82 -10.60
C GLY A 316 -9.36 -30.73 -10.99
N GLY A 317 -8.90 -29.65 -11.61
CA GLY A 317 -7.48 -29.41 -11.90
C GLY A 317 -6.70 -28.92 -10.69
N HIS A 318 -5.37 -28.93 -10.73
CA HIS A 318 -4.53 -28.35 -9.71
C HIS A 318 -4.39 -26.85 -9.91
N VAL A 319 -4.53 -26.06 -8.83
CA VAL A 319 -4.38 -24.60 -8.86
C VAL A 319 -3.18 -24.19 -8.04
N THR A 320 -2.23 -23.51 -8.68
CA THR A 320 -1.15 -22.79 -7.99
C THR A 320 -1.52 -21.32 -7.92
N THR A 321 -1.58 -20.75 -6.72
CA THR A 321 -1.85 -19.33 -6.50
C THR A 321 -0.58 -18.65 -6.03
N VAL A 322 -0.19 -17.55 -6.68
CA VAL A 322 0.97 -16.74 -6.30
C VAL A 322 0.48 -15.39 -5.81
N GLU A 323 0.73 -15.11 -4.53
CA GLU A 323 0.33 -13.86 -3.85
C GLU A 323 1.56 -13.13 -3.36
N LEU A 324 1.65 -11.84 -3.68
CA LEU A 324 2.78 -10.99 -3.29
C LEU A 324 2.75 -10.64 -1.80
N ASP A 325 1.55 -10.37 -1.27
CA ASP A 325 1.36 -9.86 0.09
C ASP A 325 1.03 -11.01 1.06
N PRO A 326 1.95 -11.37 1.97
CA PRO A 326 1.71 -12.44 2.93
C PRO A 326 0.49 -12.18 3.83
N MET A 327 0.14 -10.90 4.08
CA MET A 327 -1.06 -10.56 4.86
C MET A 327 -2.34 -10.86 4.07
N VAL A 328 -2.36 -10.61 2.76
CA VAL A 328 -3.50 -10.96 1.89
C VAL A 328 -3.66 -12.48 1.81
N ALA A 329 -2.56 -13.22 1.63
CA ALA A 329 -2.59 -14.69 1.66
C ALA A 329 -3.13 -15.22 3.00
N ASP A 330 -2.66 -14.68 4.14
CA ASP A 330 -3.13 -15.04 5.48
C ASP A 330 -4.63 -14.73 5.69
N VAL A 331 -5.08 -13.56 5.24
CA VAL A 331 -6.49 -13.17 5.29
C VAL A 331 -7.35 -14.11 4.43
N GLY A 332 -6.91 -14.46 3.24
CA GLY A 332 -7.56 -15.43 2.37
C GLY A 332 -7.71 -16.78 3.06
N GLU A 333 -6.63 -17.32 3.63
CA GLU A 333 -6.60 -18.63 4.30
C GLU A 333 -7.39 -18.65 5.62
N HIS A 334 -7.53 -17.55 6.36
CA HIS A 334 -8.19 -17.55 7.66
C HIS A 334 -9.59 -16.94 7.64
N LEU A 335 -9.82 -15.88 6.87
CA LEU A 335 -11.09 -15.18 6.88
C LEU A 335 -11.99 -15.53 5.70
N PHE A 336 -11.44 -15.99 4.58
CA PHE A 336 -12.25 -16.38 3.41
C PHE A 336 -12.29 -17.88 3.15
N TYR A 337 -11.44 -18.66 3.80
CA TYR A 337 -11.30 -20.10 3.59
C TYR A 337 -12.64 -20.85 3.67
N GLN A 338 -13.33 -20.78 4.81
CA GLN A 338 -14.63 -21.41 4.99
C GLN A 338 -15.73 -20.65 4.22
N TYR A 339 -15.61 -19.33 4.11
CA TYR A 339 -16.58 -18.50 3.40
C TYR A 339 -16.66 -18.88 1.91
N ASN A 340 -15.55 -19.18 1.29
CA ASN A 340 -15.44 -19.61 -0.10
C ASN A 340 -15.35 -21.14 -0.28
N HIS A 341 -15.66 -21.93 0.76
CA HIS A 341 -15.68 -23.41 0.71
C HIS A 341 -14.33 -24.04 0.28
N MET A 342 -13.22 -23.40 0.62
CA MET A 342 -11.86 -23.88 0.30
C MET A 342 -11.51 -25.16 1.07
N ASP A 343 -12.16 -25.43 2.21
CA ASP A 343 -12.01 -26.61 3.04
C ASP A 343 -12.39 -27.92 2.33
N THR A 344 -13.15 -27.83 1.24
CA THR A 344 -13.53 -28.98 0.39
C THR A 344 -12.47 -29.31 -0.68
N LEU A 345 -11.44 -28.50 -0.84
CA LEU A 345 -10.47 -28.59 -1.92
C LEU A 345 -9.10 -29.04 -1.41
N THR A 346 -8.51 -30.03 -2.09
CA THR A 346 -7.17 -30.56 -1.77
C THR A 346 -6.16 -30.37 -2.91
N ASN A 347 -6.61 -29.83 -4.03
CA ASN A 347 -5.87 -29.72 -5.29
C ASN A 347 -5.36 -28.27 -5.52
N ARG A 348 -4.82 -27.65 -4.48
CA ARG A 348 -4.32 -26.27 -4.53
C ARG A 348 -2.99 -26.09 -3.79
N THR A 349 -2.24 -25.07 -4.20
CA THR A 349 -0.99 -24.64 -3.55
C THR A 349 -0.94 -23.13 -3.55
N VAL A 350 -0.69 -22.51 -2.40
CA VAL A 350 -0.46 -21.06 -2.28
C VAL A 350 1.02 -20.80 -2.09
N VAL A 351 1.58 -19.89 -2.89
CA VAL A 351 2.98 -19.46 -2.85
C VAL A 351 3.01 -17.96 -2.59
N VAL A 352 3.71 -17.55 -1.54
CA VAL A 352 3.93 -16.13 -1.27
C VAL A 352 5.21 -15.69 -1.98
N ASP A 353 5.05 -15.00 -3.12
CA ASP A 353 6.17 -14.55 -3.95
C ASP A 353 5.73 -13.43 -4.94
N ASP A 354 6.69 -12.69 -5.50
CA ASP A 354 6.44 -11.84 -6.68
C ASP A 354 6.19 -12.72 -7.90
N ALA A 355 5.10 -12.49 -8.62
CA ALA A 355 4.72 -13.28 -9.79
C ALA A 355 5.82 -13.32 -10.88
N LYS A 356 6.57 -12.23 -11.06
CA LYS A 356 7.69 -12.18 -12.01
C LYS A 356 8.85 -13.04 -11.54
N HIS A 357 9.13 -13.03 -10.23
CA HIS A 357 10.15 -13.89 -9.63
C HIS A 357 9.74 -15.37 -9.71
N PHE A 358 8.49 -15.67 -9.41
CA PHE A 358 7.96 -17.03 -9.51
C PHE A 358 8.06 -17.57 -10.95
N LEU A 359 7.57 -16.80 -11.94
CA LEU A 359 7.65 -17.20 -13.36
C LEU A 359 9.09 -17.36 -13.84
N ALA A 360 10.03 -16.54 -13.36
CA ALA A 360 11.44 -16.64 -13.71
C ALA A 360 12.15 -17.88 -13.12
N ASN A 361 11.57 -18.52 -12.10
CA ASN A 361 12.19 -19.63 -11.35
C ASN A 361 11.40 -20.95 -11.43
N THR A 362 10.34 -21.02 -12.23
CA THR A 362 9.57 -22.25 -12.46
C THR A 362 9.68 -22.73 -13.90
N ASP A 363 9.73 -24.04 -14.09
CA ASP A 363 9.61 -24.67 -15.42
C ASP A 363 8.18 -25.20 -15.67
N ALA A 364 7.25 -24.95 -14.73
CA ALA A 364 5.88 -25.44 -14.84
C ALA A 364 5.14 -24.77 -16.01
N ARG A 365 4.24 -25.54 -16.64
CA ARG A 365 3.37 -25.04 -17.70
C ARG A 365 1.93 -25.21 -17.28
N TYR A 366 1.11 -24.27 -17.71
CA TYR A 366 -0.27 -24.14 -17.27
C TYR A 366 -1.22 -24.14 -18.48
N ASP A 367 -2.37 -24.76 -18.30
CA ASP A 367 -3.46 -24.73 -19.28
C ASP A 367 -4.27 -23.44 -19.15
N LEU A 368 -4.27 -22.87 -17.93
CA LEU A 368 -4.94 -21.63 -17.60
C LEU A 368 -4.01 -20.77 -16.73
N VAL A 369 -3.72 -19.57 -17.17
CA VAL A 369 -3.08 -18.54 -16.34
C VAL A 369 -4.05 -17.39 -16.15
N ILE A 370 -4.32 -17.04 -14.90
CA ILE A 370 -5.17 -15.90 -14.55
C ILE A 370 -4.32 -14.84 -13.84
N ALA A 371 -4.40 -13.59 -14.33
CA ALA A 371 -3.86 -12.44 -13.64
C ALA A 371 -5.02 -11.60 -13.09
N ASP A 372 -5.33 -11.85 -11.81
CA ASP A 372 -6.26 -11.04 -11.02
C ASP A 372 -5.46 -10.02 -10.22
N THR A 373 -4.93 -9.04 -10.93
CA THR A 373 -3.95 -8.09 -10.42
C THR A 373 -4.59 -6.72 -10.15
N PRO A 374 -4.04 -5.95 -9.19
CA PRO A 374 -4.55 -4.62 -8.89
C PRO A 374 -4.41 -3.68 -10.10
N ALA A 375 -5.25 -2.63 -10.13
CA ALA A 375 -5.16 -1.59 -11.14
C ALA A 375 -3.75 -0.97 -11.21
N ALA A 376 -3.34 -0.54 -12.40
CA ALA A 376 -2.02 0.02 -12.69
C ALA A 376 -1.83 1.45 -12.13
N LEU A 377 -2.12 1.64 -10.84
CA LEU A 377 -2.09 2.93 -10.14
C LEU A 377 -0.69 3.38 -9.75
N SER A 378 0.27 2.47 -9.72
CA SER A 378 1.68 2.73 -9.46
C SER A 378 2.58 1.94 -10.40
N ILE A 379 3.88 2.21 -10.38
CA ILE A 379 4.85 1.58 -11.30
C ILE A 379 4.83 0.05 -11.16
N GLN A 380 4.82 -0.48 -9.96
CA GLN A 380 4.91 -1.92 -9.73
C GLN A 380 3.72 -2.69 -10.32
N PRO A 381 2.45 -2.38 -10.02
CA PRO A 381 1.31 -3.00 -10.69
C PRO A 381 1.29 -2.78 -12.21
N ALA A 382 1.70 -1.60 -12.69
CA ALA A 382 1.72 -1.31 -14.12
C ALA A 382 2.60 -2.27 -14.91
N THR A 383 3.69 -2.77 -14.32
CA THR A 383 4.56 -3.77 -14.98
C THR A 383 3.87 -5.10 -15.25
N LEU A 384 2.78 -5.42 -14.52
CA LEU A 384 1.98 -6.64 -14.75
C LEU A 384 1.07 -6.56 -15.98
N TYR A 385 1.03 -5.41 -16.65
CA TYR A 385 0.32 -5.19 -17.92
C TYR A 385 1.28 -5.00 -19.11
N SER A 386 2.58 -5.15 -18.85
CA SER A 386 3.62 -4.91 -19.85
C SER A 386 3.84 -6.09 -20.79
N VAL A 387 4.37 -5.81 -21.98
CA VAL A 387 4.77 -6.83 -22.96
C VAL A 387 5.71 -7.88 -22.34
N PRO A 388 6.78 -7.53 -21.58
CA PRO A 388 7.64 -8.53 -20.96
C PRO A 388 6.92 -9.46 -19.97
N PHE A 389 5.94 -8.97 -19.24
CA PHE A 389 5.17 -9.81 -18.31
C PHE A 389 4.24 -10.77 -19.07
N TYR A 390 3.56 -10.28 -20.10
CA TYR A 390 2.73 -11.15 -20.95
C TYR A 390 3.57 -12.19 -21.70
N GLN A 391 4.81 -11.84 -22.10
CA GLN A 391 5.74 -12.80 -22.68
C GLN A 391 6.11 -13.90 -21.66
N ALA A 392 6.41 -13.53 -20.42
CA ALA A 392 6.68 -14.50 -19.35
C ALA A 392 5.48 -15.43 -19.12
N ILE A 393 4.24 -14.91 -19.13
CA ILE A 393 3.03 -15.74 -19.07
C ILE A 393 2.95 -16.68 -20.26
N HIS A 394 3.11 -16.17 -21.50
CA HIS A 394 3.04 -16.94 -22.72
C HIS A 394 4.03 -18.13 -22.72
N ASP A 395 5.26 -17.90 -22.26
CA ASP A 395 6.30 -18.92 -22.19
C ASP A 395 5.96 -20.05 -21.20
N HIS A 396 5.03 -19.81 -20.26
CA HIS A 396 4.55 -20.79 -19.28
C HIS A 396 3.18 -21.39 -19.63
N LEU A 397 2.59 -21.04 -20.78
CA LEU A 397 1.40 -21.71 -21.26
C LEU A 397 1.73 -23.06 -21.91
N THR A 398 0.81 -24.02 -21.79
CA THR A 398 0.79 -25.21 -22.65
C THR A 398 0.43 -24.82 -24.08
N PRO A 399 0.62 -25.66 -25.11
CA PRO A 399 0.33 -25.33 -26.53
C PRO A 399 -1.12 -24.86 -26.79
N HIS A 400 -2.08 -25.27 -25.94
CA HIS A 400 -3.49 -24.84 -25.98
C HIS A 400 -3.90 -24.10 -24.73
N GLY A 401 -2.92 -23.61 -23.97
CA GLY A 401 -3.15 -22.83 -22.76
C GLY A 401 -3.66 -21.44 -23.08
N ILE A 402 -4.45 -20.88 -22.18
CA ILE A 402 -5.00 -19.54 -22.29
C ILE A 402 -4.57 -18.66 -21.13
N PHE A 403 -4.45 -17.39 -21.41
CA PHE A 403 -4.30 -16.32 -20.42
C PHE A 403 -5.62 -15.57 -20.24
N VAL A 404 -5.99 -15.27 -18.99
CA VAL A 404 -7.12 -14.41 -18.63
C VAL A 404 -6.65 -13.33 -17.69
N GLY A 405 -7.04 -12.08 -17.92
CA GLY A 405 -6.65 -10.96 -17.03
C GLY A 405 -7.67 -9.83 -17.02
N ASN A 406 -7.63 -9.02 -15.99
CA ASN A 406 -8.38 -7.77 -15.96
C ASN A 406 -7.68 -6.67 -16.79
N MET A 407 -8.40 -5.63 -17.18
CA MET A 407 -7.87 -4.52 -18.00
C MET A 407 -7.95 -3.17 -17.29
N THR A 408 -8.39 -3.14 -16.02
CA THR A 408 -8.47 -1.96 -15.14
C THR A 408 -9.36 -0.80 -15.61
N SER A 409 -9.94 -0.88 -16.79
CA SER A 409 -10.86 0.12 -17.35
C SER A 409 -11.77 -0.50 -18.41
N PRO A 410 -12.88 0.16 -18.80
CA PRO A 410 -13.76 -0.34 -19.86
C PRO A 410 -13.07 -0.30 -21.22
N PHE A 411 -13.27 -1.36 -22.02
CA PHE A 411 -12.68 -1.42 -23.36
C PHE A 411 -13.56 -0.69 -24.38
N VAL A 412 -13.27 0.59 -24.54
CA VAL A 412 -13.97 1.49 -25.48
C VAL A 412 -12.96 2.30 -26.31
N PRO A 413 -13.33 2.80 -27.51
CA PRO A 413 -12.40 3.51 -28.40
C PRO A 413 -11.69 4.72 -27.79
N ASN A 414 -12.32 5.38 -26.82
CA ASN A 414 -11.78 6.59 -26.19
C ASN A 414 -11.00 6.32 -24.91
N ASP A 415 -10.97 5.07 -24.42
CA ASP A 415 -10.21 4.70 -23.24
C ASP A 415 -8.79 4.29 -23.64
N ASN A 416 -7.81 5.08 -23.21
CA ASN A 416 -6.42 4.81 -23.55
C ASN A 416 -5.78 3.73 -22.67
N ILE A 417 -6.30 3.49 -21.46
CA ILE A 417 -5.74 2.50 -20.53
C ILE A 417 -5.99 1.10 -21.08
N SER A 418 -7.26 0.71 -21.27
CA SER A 418 -7.62 -0.62 -21.76
C SER A 418 -7.07 -0.90 -23.17
N ARG A 419 -7.02 0.13 -24.03
CA ARG A 419 -6.42 0.00 -25.38
C ARG A 419 -4.93 -0.33 -25.31
N ARG A 420 -4.16 0.28 -24.40
CA ARG A 420 -2.73 0.00 -24.21
C ARG A 420 -2.50 -1.38 -23.59
N VAL A 421 -3.36 -1.81 -22.65
CA VAL A 421 -3.32 -3.19 -22.13
C VAL A 421 -3.54 -4.21 -23.25
N ALA A 422 -4.58 -4.00 -24.07
CA ALA A 422 -4.84 -4.86 -25.22
C ALA A 422 -3.72 -4.80 -26.27
N ALA A 423 -3.10 -3.63 -26.49
CA ALA A 423 -1.94 -3.48 -27.37
C ALA A 423 -0.76 -4.33 -26.88
N SER A 424 -0.51 -4.37 -25.56
CA SER A 424 0.54 -5.22 -24.99
C SER A 424 0.28 -6.71 -25.25
N ALA A 425 -0.95 -7.16 -25.04
CA ALA A 425 -1.32 -8.55 -25.28
C ALA A 425 -1.20 -8.94 -26.78
N LEU A 426 -1.62 -8.07 -27.70
CA LEU A 426 -1.52 -8.27 -29.14
C LEU A 426 -0.07 -8.32 -29.67
N GLN A 427 0.93 -7.86 -28.89
CA GLN A 427 2.35 -8.03 -29.23
C GLN A 427 2.85 -9.46 -28.96
N VAL A 428 2.18 -10.19 -28.08
CA VAL A 428 2.62 -11.50 -27.59
C VAL A 428 1.73 -12.61 -28.14
N PHE A 429 0.42 -12.44 -28.04
CA PHE A 429 -0.57 -13.47 -28.42
C PHE A 429 -1.14 -13.22 -29.82
N LYS A 430 -1.44 -14.29 -30.54
CA LYS A 430 -2.03 -14.21 -31.89
C LYS A 430 -3.52 -13.87 -31.82
N GLU A 431 -4.22 -14.43 -30.84
CA GLU A 431 -5.64 -14.26 -30.64
C GLU A 431 -5.93 -13.59 -29.30
N VAL A 432 -6.78 -12.58 -29.33
CA VAL A 432 -7.19 -11.78 -28.17
C VAL A 432 -8.69 -11.55 -28.26
N LEU A 433 -9.40 -11.95 -27.21
CA LEU A 433 -10.81 -11.69 -27.02
C LEU A 433 -11.00 -10.79 -25.80
N VAL A 434 -11.86 -9.78 -25.90
CA VAL A 434 -12.16 -8.89 -24.76
C VAL A 434 -13.63 -8.99 -24.39
N ILE A 435 -13.91 -9.03 -23.08
CA ILE A 435 -15.24 -9.03 -22.49
C ILE A 435 -15.40 -7.76 -21.67
N THR A 436 -16.43 -6.97 -21.99
CA THR A 436 -16.75 -5.73 -21.27
C THR A 436 -18.16 -5.86 -20.67
N PRO A 437 -18.29 -6.10 -19.36
CA PRO A 437 -19.58 -6.05 -18.67
C PRO A 437 -20.16 -4.63 -18.66
N ALA A 438 -21.46 -4.49 -18.88
CA ALA A 438 -22.10 -3.17 -18.98
C ALA A 438 -22.21 -2.44 -17.64
N SER A 439 -22.21 -3.17 -16.54
CA SER A 439 -22.44 -2.66 -15.18
C SER A 439 -21.15 -2.46 -14.36
N VAL A 440 -19.99 -2.80 -14.93
CA VAL A 440 -18.69 -2.70 -14.27
C VAL A 440 -17.78 -1.82 -15.10
N GLY A 441 -17.06 -0.92 -14.46
CA GLY A 441 -16.10 -0.04 -15.12
C GLY A 441 -14.84 -0.73 -15.62
N TRP A 442 -14.82 -2.08 -15.72
CA TRP A 442 -13.64 -2.87 -16.07
C TRP A 442 -13.95 -3.84 -17.21
N SER A 443 -12.92 -4.21 -17.95
CA SER A 443 -12.98 -5.25 -18.98
C SER A 443 -12.01 -6.37 -18.66
N PHE A 444 -12.20 -7.49 -19.32
CA PHE A 444 -11.36 -8.68 -19.19
C PHE A 444 -10.83 -9.10 -20.54
N ILE A 445 -9.59 -9.54 -20.54
CA ILE A 445 -8.89 -10.03 -21.72
C ILE A 445 -8.69 -11.54 -21.62
N ILE A 446 -8.93 -12.25 -22.72
CA ILE A 446 -8.55 -13.64 -22.91
C ILE A 446 -7.60 -13.69 -24.09
N ALA A 447 -6.46 -14.32 -23.93
CA ALA A 447 -5.45 -14.34 -24.98
C ALA A 447 -4.76 -15.71 -25.08
N ALA A 448 -4.47 -16.11 -26.31
CA ALA A 448 -3.75 -17.35 -26.63
C ALA A 448 -3.11 -17.27 -28.03
N ASP A 449 -2.32 -18.28 -28.39
CA ASP A 449 -1.89 -18.47 -29.79
C ASP A 449 -2.95 -19.13 -30.64
N ASP A 450 -3.82 -19.94 -30.01
CA ASP A 450 -4.96 -20.63 -30.62
C ASP A 450 -6.03 -20.80 -29.56
N LEU A 451 -7.09 -19.99 -29.61
CA LEU A 451 -8.19 -20.07 -28.64
C LEU A 451 -8.98 -21.37 -28.87
N PRO A 452 -9.07 -22.25 -27.85
CA PRO A 452 -9.73 -23.56 -28.00
C PRO A 452 -11.27 -23.46 -28.02
N PHE A 453 -11.83 -22.27 -28.12
CA PHE A 453 -13.26 -21.99 -28.16
C PHE A 453 -13.58 -20.75 -28.98
N THR A 454 -14.81 -20.69 -29.43
CA THR A 454 -15.32 -19.57 -30.23
C THR A 454 -15.89 -18.46 -29.32
N ARG A 455 -16.04 -17.26 -29.90
CA ARG A 455 -16.74 -16.15 -29.22
C ARG A 455 -18.16 -16.52 -28.81
N GLU A 456 -18.87 -17.31 -29.63
CA GLU A 456 -20.24 -17.78 -29.41
C GLU A 456 -20.32 -18.70 -28.19
N GLU A 457 -19.33 -19.58 -27.97
CA GLU A 457 -19.23 -20.43 -26.79
C GLU A 457 -18.95 -19.61 -25.53
N VAL A 458 -18.11 -18.60 -25.57
CA VAL A 458 -17.92 -17.64 -24.46
C VAL A 458 -19.22 -16.93 -24.12
N VAL A 459 -19.94 -16.43 -25.13
CA VAL A 459 -21.23 -15.76 -24.92
C VAL A 459 -22.25 -16.73 -24.33
N ALA A 460 -22.27 -17.98 -24.77
CA ALA A 460 -23.17 -19.01 -24.24
C ALA A 460 -22.84 -19.34 -22.77
N ALA A 461 -21.56 -19.50 -22.44
CA ALA A 461 -21.12 -19.77 -21.06
C ALA A 461 -21.47 -18.62 -20.10
N LEU A 462 -21.29 -17.37 -20.53
CA LEU A 462 -21.61 -16.19 -19.73
C LEU A 462 -23.11 -15.96 -19.55
N ARG A 463 -23.95 -16.31 -20.54
CA ARG A 463 -25.42 -16.17 -20.44
C ARG A 463 -26.05 -17.12 -19.42
N HIS A 464 -25.40 -18.22 -19.08
CA HIS A 464 -25.85 -19.13 -18.02
C HIS A 464 -25.76 -18.51 -16.62
N SER A 465 -24.93 -17.46 -16.46
CA SER A 465 -24.78 -16.74 -15.18
C SER A 465 -25.80 -15.59 -14.97
N GLU A 466 -26.83 -15.51 -15.74
CA GLU A 466 -28.11 -14.77 -15.71
C GLU A 466 -28.14 -13.25 -15.50
N GLU A 467 -27.09 -12.55 -15.02
CA GLU A 467 -27.30 -11.19 -14.50
C GLU A 467 -26.53 -10.07 -15.18
N VAL A 468 -25.65 -10.35 -16.14
CA VAL A 468 -24.78 -9.30 -16.68
C VAL A 468 -24.97 -9.12 -18.19
N GLN A 469 -25.37 -7.93 -18.58
CA GLN A 469 -25.18 -7.49 -19.97
C GLN A 469 -23.69 -7.27 -20.21
N PHE A 470 -23.16 -7.86 -21.28
CA PHE A 470 -21.75 -7.73 -21.66
C PHE A 470 -21.59 -7.60 -23.18
N SER A 471 -20.52 -6.94 -23.57
CA SER A 471 -20.05 -6.89 -24.96
C SER A 471 -18.80 -7.75 -25.10
N THR A 472 -18.68 -8.46 -26.22
CA THR A 472 -17.49 -9.25 -26.55
C THR A 472 -16.87 -8.77 -27.85
N PHE A 473 -15.56 -8.69 -27.87
CA PHE A 473 -14.78 -8.23 -29.02
C PHE A 473 -13.77 -9.32 -29.40
N ASP A 474 -13.85 -9.82 -30.62
CA ASP A 474 -12.86 -10.74 -31.18
C ASP A 474 -11.56 -10.02 -31.55
N THR A 475 -10.53 -10.75 -31.93
CA THR A 475 -9.21 -10.22 -32.27
C THR A 475 -9.27 -9.10 -33.33
N THR A 476 -10.16 -9.22 -34.32
CA THR A 476 -10.32 -8.22 -35.40
C THR A 476 -10.89 -6.91 -34.81
N ALA A 477 -11.95 -7.02 -34.03
CA ALA A 477 -12.56 -5.87 -33.36
C ALA A 477 -11.60 -5.24 -32.31
N VAL A 478 -10.87 -6.07 -31.57
CA VAL A 478 -9.84 -5.59 -30.63
C VAL A 478 -8.75 -4.80 -31.36
N ARG A 479 -8.21 -5.31 -32.47
CA ARG A 479 -7.21 -4.59 -33.29
C ARG A 479 -7.75 -3.26 -33.80
N ALA A 480 -9.00 -3.23 -34.27
CA ALA A 480 -9.64 -2.01 -34.76
C ALA A 480 -9.77 -0.94 -33.66
N ILE A 481 -10.16 -1.33 -32.42
CA ILE A 481 -10.32 -0.42 -31.27
C ILE A 481 -8.95 0.03 -30.75
N VAL A 482 -7.98 -0.86 -30.65
CA VAL A 482 -6.60 -0.56 -30.23
C VAL A 482 -5.98 0.49 -31.15
N GLY A 483 -6.13 0.33 -32.46
CA GLY A 483 -5.58 1.28 -33.44
C GLY A 483 -4.07 1.46 -33.26
N ASN A 484 -3.65 2.70 -32.99
CA ASN A 484 -2.23 3.07 -32.80
C ASN A 484 -1.84 3.19 -31.30
N ALA A 485 -2.61 2.63 -30.37
CA ALA A 485 -2.25 2.68 -28.95
C ALA A 485 -0.90 1.98 -28.72
N ALA A 486 0.00 2.67 -28.02
CA ALA A 486 1.31 2.11 -27.71
C ALA A 486 1.20 1.01 -26.64
N PRO A 487 1.88 -0.13 -26.80
CA PRO A 487 1.92 -1.16 -25.77
C PRO A 487 2.61 -0.64 -24.50
N ILE A 488 2.36 -1.28 -23.37
CA ILE A 488 2.98 -0.96 -22.10
C ILE A 488 4.34 -1.66 -22.03
N THR A 489 5.36 -0.87 -21.72
CA THR A 489 6.73 -1.33 -21.44
C THR A 489 7.09 -1.08 -19.98
N LEU A 490 8.25 -1.52 -19.53
CA LEU A 490 8.73 -1.25 -18.18
C LEU A 490 8.96 0.25 -17.90
N ASP A 491 9.12 1.05 -18.97
CA ASP A 491 9.38 2.50 -18.88
C ASP A 491 8.13 3.36 -19.13
N SER A 492 6.93 2.76 -19.17
CA SER A 492 5.67 3.46 -19.47
C SER A 492 5.15 4.30 -18.29
N MET A 493 5.95 5.27 -17.81
CA MET A 493 5.57 6.19 -16.74
C MET A 493 4.36 7.05 -17.11
N ASP A 494 4.20 7.43 -18.37
CA ASP A 494 3.05 8.15 -18.90
C ASP A 494 1.74 7.38 -18.66
N PHE A 495 1.77 6.05 -18.76
CA PHE A 495 0.64 5.19 -18.48
C PHE A 495 0.23 5.25 -17.00
N VAL A 496 1.20 5.16 -16.07
CA VAL A 496 0.95 5.27 -14.63
C VAL A 496 0.37 6.63 -14.25
N VAL A 497 0.94 7.71 -14.81
CA VAL A 497 0.45 9.08 -14.55
C VAL A 497 -0.98 9.26 -15.08
N GLN A 498 -1.28 8.78 -16.28
CA GLN A 498 -2.62 8.86 -16.85
C GLN A 498 -3.64 8.10 -16.01
N THR A 499 -3.34 6.85 -15.66
CA THR A 499 -4.21 6.03 -14.80
C THR A 499 -4.46 6.71 -13.46
N SER A 500 -3.40 7.25 -12.84
CA SER A 500 -3.50 7.97 -11.57
C SER A 500 -4.42 9.19 -11.66
N LEU A 501 -4.30 9.99 -12.72
CA LEU A 501 -5.13 11.18 -12.92
C LEU A 501 -6.60 10.83 -13.10
N GLU A 502 -6.91 9.79 -13.87
CA GLU A 502 -8.29 9.34 -14.10
C GLU A 502 -8.94 8.89 -12.79
N TRP A 503 -8.25 8.09 -11.97
CA TRP A 503 -8.77 7.62 -10.70
C TRP A 503 -8.89 8.74 -9.64
N ILE A 504 -7.95 9.69 -9.57
CA ILE A 504 -8.05 10.84 -8.68
C ILE A 504 -9.24 11.71 -9.08
N ASN A 505 -9.40 11.97 -10.38
CA ASN A 505 -10.54 12.72 -10.89
C ASN A 505 -11.87 12.05 -10.51
N GLU A 506 -11.95 10.75 -10.63
CA GLU A 506 -13.12 9.98 -10.21
C GLU A 506 -13.43 10.16 -8.71
N ARG A 507 -12.41 10.16 -7.84
CA ARG A 507 -12.58 10.42 -6.39
C ARG A 507 -13.07 11.84 -6.10
N LEU A 508 -12.56 12.84 -6.80
CA LEU A 508 -12.98 14.23 -6.61
C LEU A 508 -14.44 14.48 -7.03
N HIS A 509 -14.98 13.69 -7.97
CA HIS A 509 -16.36 13.73 -8.44
C HIS A 509 -17.25 12.63 -7.82
N TRP A 510 -16.84 12.06 -6.70
CA TRP A 510 -17.57 10.98 -6.02
C TRP A 510 -19.03 11.35 -5.68
N GLY A 511 -19.28 12.61 -5.37
CA GLY A 511 -20.60 13.10 -5.02
C GLY A 511 -21.55 13.35 -6.20
N ASP A 512 -21.07 13.23 -7.42
CA ASP A 512 -21.86 13.45 -8.64
C ASP A 512 -22.54 12.15 -9.15
N ARG A 513 -22.37 11.04 -8.44
CA ARG A 513 -22.89 9.70 -8.77
C ARG A 513 -24.23 9.37 -8.11
#